data_5f065acd8cbca756fa5e52926df6e340
#
_entry.id   5f065acd8cbca756fa5e52926df6e340
#
_cell.length_a   1.000
_cell.length_b   1.000
_cell.length_c   1.000
_cell.angle_alpha   90.00
_cell.angle_beta   90.00
_cell.angle_gamma   90.00
#
_symmetry.space_group_name_H-M   'P 1'
#
loop_
_entity.id
_entity.type
_entity.pdbx_description
1 polymer ?
#
loop_
_entity_poly.entity_id
_entity_poly.type
_entity_poly.pdbx_seq_one_letter_code
_entity_poly.pdbx_strand_id
1 'polypeptide(L)'
;MIKLKHTLRYLLVLHLFCVASLPARAVDTLALEIVRRLDVLLEDSLLRHSQMGMYVYDISDDTLLYAHNELQLMRPASCQKVVTAVTALSLLGEDYKFRTGLYLDGFRQGGTFKGNIIVRAGFDPLLSSSEVTQLIDVLRQRGIKSIDGDLLLDLTMKDTLSRGSGWCWDDDDKLIRPLYLDGKPSFSAAFRTLLRKSGIQLKGRTRQRTLPKGAECVAEFQRPIADVLKPMMKESDNLCAEAVFYQLAAHSQKPRASAKEAVKYINALIDSIGLHAAHYRIADGSGLSLYNYATPELFGHLLRYAYRTPPVLPAFYESLPIYGKDGTLRKRNLAPHAIRNVHAKTGSVTGVSTLAGYCTTAHGHILCFAIFNQGLIRAAHGRAFQDRVLEALTSGLPAAEVPQEAIVDTNKVETTW
;
A
#
# COMPACT_ATOMS: atom_id res chain seq x y z
N MET A 1 -28.70 4.56 72.81
CA MET A 1 -28.00 5.34 71.72
C MET A 1 -26.49 5.12 71.61
N ILE A 2 -25.90 4.10 72.22
CA ILE A 2 -24.44 3.87 72.26
C ILE A 2 -24.03 2.65 71.33
N LYS A 3 -24.95 1.78 70.97
CA LYS A 3 -24.64 0.61 70.14
C LYS A 3 -24.58 0.86 68.61
N LEU A 4 -25.02 2.03 68.12
CA LEU A 4 -25.06 2.33 66.68
C LEU A 4 -23.77 2.98 66.15
N LYS A 5 -22.88 3.48 67.03
CA LYS A 5 -21.61 4.14 66.60
C LYS A 5 -20.46 3.20 66.35
N HIS A 6 -20.52 1.98 66.85
CA HIS A 6 -19.42 1.00 66.60
C HIS A 6 -19.58 0.23 65.29
N THR A 7 -20.80 -0.04 64.84
CA THR A 7 -21.07 -0.71 63.55
C THR A 7 -20.71 0.14 62.35
N LEU A 8 -20.81 1.47 62.43
CA LEU A 8 -20.47 2.39 61.35
C LEU A 8 -18.94 2.55 61.17
N ARG A 9 -18.17 2.35 62.25
CA ARG A 9 -16.70 2.41 62.18
C ARG A 9 -16.09 1.14 61.50
N TYR A 10 -16.68 -0.02 61.72
CA TYR A 10 -16.21 -1.27 61.07
C TYR A 10 -16.61 -1.34 59.59
N LEU A 11 -17.72 -0.78 59.16
CA LEU A 11 -18.10 -0.66 57.75
C LEU A 11 -17.21 0.34 56.99
N LEU A 12 -16.74 1.42 57.63
CA LEU A 12 -15.84 2.38 57.00
C LEU A 12 -14.40 1.83 56.86
N VAL A 13 -13.95 0.99 57.77
CA VAL A 13 -12.63 0.34 57.70
C VAL A 13 -12.63 -0.81 56.68
N LEU A 14 -13.76 -1.55 56.52
CA LEU A 14 -13.88 -2.58 55.50
C LEU A 14 -13.96 -2.00 54.08
N HIS A 15 -14.51 -0.79 53.87
CA HIS A 15 -14.53 -0.11 52.58
C HIS A 15 -13.16 0.50 52.17
N LEU A 16 -12.28 0.80 53.16
CA LEU A 16 -10.93 1.30 52.87
C LEU A 16 -9.93 0.19 52.50
N PHE A 17 -10.24 -1.08 52.82
CA PHE A 17 -9.36 -2.21 52.44
C PHE A 17 -9.72 -2.88 51.12
N CYS A 18 -10.87 -2.57 50.50
CA CYS A 18 -11.26 -3.08 49.18
C CYS A 18 -10.80 -2.23 47.99
N VAL A 19 -10.08 -1.12 48.20
CA VAL A 19 -9.58 -0.26 47.12
C VAL A 19 -8.11 -0.50 46.79
N ALA A 20 -7.47 -1.48 47.40
CA ALA A 20 -6.03 -1.69 47.22
C ALA A 20 -5.70 -3.14 46.77
N SER A 21 -6.06 -3.50 45.58
CA SER A 21 -5.27 -4.44 44.77
C SER A 21 -5.77 -4.48 43.33
N LEU A 22 -5.68 -3.34 42.63
CA LEU A 22 -5.40 -3.44 41.21
C LEU A 22 -4.01 -4.11 41.11
N PRO A 23 -3.86 -5.23 40.41
CA PRO A 23 -2.52 -5.80 40.23
C PRO A 23 -1.69 -4.69 39.59
N ALA A 24 -0.64 -4.24 40.27
CA ALA A 24 0.39 -3.45 39.65
C ALA A 24 0.84 -4.25 38.44
N ARG A 25 0.45 -3.83 37.23
CA ARG A 25 0.89 -4.46 35.98
C ARG A 25 2.42 -4.44 36.08
N ALA A 26 3.03 -5.62 36.10
CA ALA A 26 4.49 -5.71 36.09
C ALA A 26 4.95 -4.88 34.90
N VAL A 27 5.72 -3.83 35.16
CA VAL A 27 6.24 -2.98 34.08
C VAL A 27 7.07 -3.89 33.21
N ASP A 28 6.70 -4.04 31.94
CA ASP A 28 7.47 -4.83 31.00
C ASP A 28 8.86 -4.19 30.86
N THR A 29 9.86 -4.86 31.43
CA THR A 29 11.25 -4.41 31.41
C THR A 29 11.79 -4.27 30.00
N LEU A 30 11.28 -5.08 29.04
CA LEU A 30 11.64 -4.96 27.62
C LEU A 30 11.06 -3.71 27.00
N ALA A 31 9.78 -3.35 27.30
CA ALA A 31 9.16 -2.15 26.82
C ALA A 31 9.95 -0.90 27.23
N LEU A 32 10.33 -0.82 28.52
CA LEU A 32 11.20 0.27 29.03
C LEU A 32 12.56 0.30 28.34
N GLU A 33 13.16 -0.85 28.11
CA GLU A 33 14.45 -0.95 27.45
C GLU A 33 14.36 -0.52 25.97
N ILE A 34 13.30 -0.88 25.25
CA ILE A 34 13.05 -0.40 23.89
C ILE A 34 12.93 1.12 23.89
N VAL A 35 12.12 1.69 24.77
CA VAL A 35 11.96 3.16 24.89
C VAL A 35 13.32 3.83 25.11
N ARG A 36 14.12 3.35 26.05
CA ARG A 36 15.47 3.90 26.34
C ARG A 36 16.38 3.85 25.13
N ARG A 37 16.38 2.76 24.36
CA ARG A 37 17.18 2.65 23.12
C ARG A 37 16.72 3.63 22.06
N LEU A 38 15.41 3.81 21.91
CA LEU A 38 14.84 4.79 20.98
C LEU A 38 15.22 6.23 21.38
N ASP A 39 15.20 6.55 22.69
CA ASP A 39 15.65 7.86 23.18
C ASP A 39 17.11 8.12 22.86
N VAL A 40 18.00 7.12 23.02
CA VAL A 40 19.40 7.25 22.63
C VAL A 40 19.54 7.53 21.12
N LEU A 41 18.71 6.94 20.28
CA LEU A 41 18.73 7.19 18.83
C LEU A 41 18.28 8.60 18.46
N LEU A 42 17.54 9.32 19.31
CA LEU A 42 17.20 10.73 19.07
C LEU A 42 18.41 11.66 19.13
N GLU A 43 19.52 11.25 19.77
CA GLU A 43 20.76 12.01 19.82
C GLU A 43 21.61 11.84 18.55
N ASP A 44 21.16 11.05 17.57
CA ASP A 44 21.88 10.82 16.31
C ASP A 44 22.16 12.14 15.57
N SER A 45 23.40 12.30 15.11
CA SER A 45 23.84 13.48 14.37
C SER A 45 23.01 13.75 13.09
N LEU A 46 22.43 12.72 12.48
CA LEU A 46 21.54 12.86 11.34
C LEU A 46 20.35 13.79 11.66
N LEU A 47 19.81 13.69 12.88
CA LEU A 47 18.62 14.44 13.29
C LEU A 47 18.88 15.92 13.57
N ARG A 48 20.17 16.35 13.67
CA ARG A 48 20.52 17.77 13.81
C ARG A 48 20.19 18.58 12.54
N HIS A 49 20.14 17.93 11.38
CA HIS A 49 19.98 18.57 10.08
C HIS A 49 18.83 17.98 9.25
N SER A 50 18.05 17.05 9.82
CA SER A 50 16.92 16.42 9.16
C SER A 50 15.73 16.32 10.11
N GLN A 51 14.55 16.02 9.55
CA GLN A 51 13.35 15.80 10.33
C GLN A 51 13.08 14.30 10.43
N MET A 52 12.63 13.86 11.60
CA MET A 52 12.18 12.50 11.83
C MET A 52 10.87 12.50 12.62
N GLY A 53 9.93 11.67 12.18
CA GLY A 53 8.72 11.32 12.92
C GLY A 53 8.65 9.82 13.10
N MET A 54 8.23 9.37 14.28
CA MET A 54 8.13 7.96 14.66
C MET A 54 6.85 7.70 15.45
N TYR A 55 6.24 6.56 15.18
CA TYR A 55 5.13 6.01 15.94
C TYR A 55 5.34 4.51 16.08
N VAL A 56 5.33 3.99 17.30
CA VAL A 56 5.45 2.56 17.60
C VAL A 56 4.34 2.17 18.56
N TYR A 57 3.56 1.18 18.19
CA TYR A 57 2.43 0.69 18.95
C TYR A 57 2.53 -0.80 19.20
N ASP A 58 2.39 -1.22 20.44
CA ASP A 58 2.29 -2.62 20.83
C ASP A 58 0.86 -3.11 20.62
N ILE A 59 0.69 -3.96 19.59
CA ILE A 59 -0.61 -4.56 19.25
C ILE A 59 -0.99 -5.64 20.27
N SER A 60 -0.01 -6.33 20.85
CA SER A 60 -0.23 -7.40 21.82
C SER A 60 -0.80 -6.87 23.14
N ASP A 61 -0.26 -5.75 23.63
CA ASP A 61 -0.69 -5.12 24.87
C ASP A 61 -1.70 -3.96 24.68
N ASP A 62 -2.00 -3.63 23.40
CA ASP A 62 -2.88 -2.52 23.02
C ASP A 62 -2.43 -1.17 23.60
N THR A 63 -1.14 -0.86 23.50
CA THR A 63 -0.55 0.35 24.09
C THR A 63 0.35 1.08 23.11
N LEU A 64 0.36 2.42 23.20
CA LEU A 64 1.36 3.25 22.53
C LEU A 64 2.70 3.06 23.25
N LEU A 65 3.68 2.50 22.55
CA LEU A 65 5.00 2.24 23.10
C LEU A 65 5.93 3.44 22.93
N TYR A 66 5.92 4.10 21.77
CA TYR A 66 6.78 5.23 21.50
C TYR A 66 6.19 6.19 20.46
N ALA A 67 6.34 7.48 20.69
CA ALA A 67 5.92 8.53 19.77
C ALA A 67 6.93 9.68 19.79
N HIS A 68 7.34 10.15 18.61
CA HIS A 68 8.18 11.32 18.45
C HIS A 68 7.81 12.04 17.15
N ASN A 69 7.39 13.31 17.23
CA ASN A 69 6.89 14.07 16.08
C ASN A 69 5.83 13.29 15.26
N GLU A 70 5.06 12.43 15.91
CA GLU A 70 4.10 11.52 15.32
C GLU A 70 2.96 12.22 14.59
N LEU A 71 2.66 13.46 14.98
CA LEU A 71 1.63 14.32 14.38
C LEU A 71 2.16 15.24 13.28
N GLN A 72 3.48 15.23 13.05
CA GLN A 72 4.08 16.09 12.03
C GLN A 72 3.70 15.62 10.63
N LEU A 73 3.16 16.53 9.83
CA LEU A 73 2.87 16.28 8.42
C LEU A 73 4.17 16.11 7.62
N MET A 74 4.35 14.95 7.05
CA MET A 74 5.52 14.56 6.28
C MET A 74 5.11 13.90 4.98
N ARG A 75 6.02 13.85 3.99
CA ARG A 75 5.80 13.12 2.76
C ARG A 75 5.95 11.62 3.00
N PRO A 76 4.92 10.80 2.77
CA PRO A 76 4.98 9.36 3.02
C PRO A 76 5.79 8.63 1.94
N ALA A 77 6.06 9.25 0.79
CA ALA A 77 6.59 8.57 -0.38
C ALA A 77 5.81 7.25 -0.62
N SER A 78 6.45 6.18 -1.08
CA SER A 78 5.76 4.91 -1.36
C SER A 78 5.16 4.20 -0.16
N CYS A 79 5.34 4.68 1.09
CA CYS A 79 4.51 4.21 2.21
C CYS A 79 3.03 4.56 2.00
N GLN A 80 2.70 5.57 1.16
CA GLN A 80 1.32 5.86 0.73
C GLN A 80 0.56 4.61 0.23
N LYS A 81 1.28 3.63 -0.32
CA LYS A 81 0.70 2.35 -0.76
C LYS A 81 0.07 1.54 0.38
N VAL A 82 0.48 1.76 1.62
CA VAL A 82 -0.18 1.17 2.81
C VAL A 82 -1.61 1.71 2.91
N VAL A 83 -1.79 3.04 2.80
CA VAL A 83 -3.12 3.69 2.81
C VAL A 83 -4.00 3.11 1.71
N THR A 84 -3.45 3.03 0.49
CA THR A 84 -4.17 2.51 -0.69
C THR A 84 -4.56 1.04 -0.52
N ALA A 85 -3.62 0.17 -0.08
CA ALA A 85 -3.85 -1.26 0.08
C ALA A 85 -4.89 -1.56 1.17
N VAL A 86 -4.72 -0.95 2.35
CA VAL A 86 -5.62 -1.16 3.49
C VAL A 86 -7.03 -0.68 3.14
N THR A 87 -7.16 0.50 2.51
CA THR A 87 -8.47 1.00 2.06
C THR A 87 -9.11 0.07 1.02
N ALA A 88 -8.32 -0.42 0.05
CA ALA A 88 -8.84 -1.28 -1.00
C ALA A 88 -9.33 -2.62 -0.43
N LEU A 89 -8.56 -3.26 0.43
CA LEU A 89 -8.98 -4.51 1.08
C LEU A 89 -10.17 -4.31 2.02
N SER A 90 -10.25 -3.19 2.71
CA SER A 90 -11.39 -2.85 3.59
C SER A 90 -12.68 -2.60 2.80
N LEU A 91 -12.61 -1.91 1.65
CA LEU A 91 -13.78 -1.50 0.87
C LEU A 91 -14.22 -2.56 -0.14
N LEU A 92 -13.25 -3.16 -0.84
CA LEU A 92 -13.51 -4.06 -1.96
C LEU A 92 -13.47 -5.54 -1.55
N GLY A 93 -12.78 -5.86 -0.45
CA GLY A 93 -12.55 -7.22 0.04
C GLY A 93 -11.38 -7.93 -0.65
N GLU A 94 -10.93 -9.05 -0.05
CA GLU A 94 -9.81 -9.86 -0.54
C GLU A 94 -10.16 -10.64 -1.81
N ASP A 95 -11.44 -10.94 -2.03
CA ASP A 95 -11.94 -11.63 -3.22
C ASP A 95 -12.12 -10.73 -4.44
N TYR A 96 -11.83 -9.43 -4.30
CA TYR A 96 -11.98 -8.48 -5.39
C TYR A 96 -11.14 -8.84 -6.60
N LYS A 97 -11.70 -8.64 -7.82
CA LYS A 97 -11.03 -8.95 -9.08
C LYS A 97 -11.09 -7.77 -10.05
N PHE A 98 -9.95 -7.43 -10.61
CA PHE A 98 -9.85 -6.58 -11.79
C PHE A 98 -10.44 -7.33 -12.99
N ARG A 99 -11.31 -6.67 -13.79
CA ARG A 99 -12.07 -7.34 -14.85
C ARG A 99 -11.79 -6.70 -16.20
N THR A 100 -11.14 -7.44 -17.10
CA THR A 100 -10.96 -7.03 -18.51
C THR A 100 -11.85 -7.87 -19.39
N GLY A 101 -12.87 -7.23 -20.00
CA GLY A 101 -13.90 -7.91 -20.76
C GLY A 101 -13.74 -7.76 -22.27
N LEU A 102 -14.05 -8.83 -22.99
CA LEU A 102 -14.18 -8.88 -24.44
C LEU A 102 -15.65 -8.98 -24.82
N TYR A 103 -16.12 -8.08 -25.67
CA TYR A 103 -17.50 -7.97 -26.09
C TYR A 103 -17.64 -7.97 -27.61
N LEU A 104 -18.82 -8.35 -28.08
CA LEU A 104 -19.22 -8.28 -29.46
C LEU A 104 -20.52 -7.47 -29.59
N ASP A 105 -20.54 -6.57 -30.59
CA ASP A 105 -21.72 -5.73 -30.94
C ASP A 105 -22.02 -5.90 -32.43
N GLY A 106 -22.92 -6.82 -32.73
CA GLY A 106 -23.27 -7.21 -34.10
C GLY A 106 -23.77 -8.63 -34.20
N PHE A 107 -23.59 -9.25 -35.35
CA PHE A 107 -24.03 -10.62 -35.60
C PHE A 107 -23.06 -11.40 -36.47
N ARG A 108 -23.09 -12.73 -36.37
CA ARG A 108 -22.26 -13.63 -37.18
C ARG A 108 -22.96 -14.05 -38.46
N GLN A 109 -22.25 -13.98 -39.57
CA GLN A 109 -22.66 -14.50 -40.88
C GLN A 109 -21.57 -15.43 -41.38
N GLY A 110 -21.77 -16.74 -41.31
CA GLY A 110 -20.73 -17.72 -41.61
C GLY A 110 -19.50 -17.59 -40.71
N GLY A 111 -18.34 -17.44 -41.29
CA GLY A 111 -17.07 -17.20 -40.58
C GLY A 111 -16.80 -15.72 -40.29
N THR A 112 -17.65 -14.80 -40.74
CA THR A 112 -17.49 -13.35 -40.53
C THR A 112 -18.42 -12.83 -39.45
N PHE A 113 -17.86 -12.09 -38.50
CA PHE A 113 -18.65 -11.27 -37.59
C PHE A 113 -18.82 -9.88 -38.18
N LYS A 114 -20.07 -9.48 -38.46
CA LYS A 114 -20.46 -8.16 -38.93
C LYS A 114 -20.83 -7.29 -37.73
N GLY A 115 -19.93 -6.38 -37.36
CA GLY A 115 -20.04 -5.56 -36.17
C GLY A 115 -18.69 -5.34 -35.48
N ASN A 116 -18.73 -4.74 -34.31
CA ASN A 116 -17.53 -4.31 -33.59
C ASN A 116 -17.11 -5.34 -32.55
N ILE A 117 -15.81 -5.46 -32.36
CA ILE A 117 -15.20 -6.10 -31.19
C ILE A 117 -14.83 -5.02 -30.18
N ILE A 118 -15.17 -5.21 -28.91
CA ILE A 118 -14.95 -4.24 -27.87
C ILE A 118 -14.08 -4.85 -26.75
N VAL A 119 -13.04 -4.13 -26.34
CA VAL A 119 -12.29 -4.45 -25.11
C VAL A 119 -12.65 -3.39 -24.07
N ARG A 120 -13.29 -3.84 -22.97
CA ARG A 120 -13.55 -3.00 -21.81
C ARG A 120 -12.39 -3.11 -20.84
N ALA A 121 -11.74 -1.99 -20.57
CA ALA A 121 -10.61 -1.91 -19.67
C ALA A 121 -11.02 -2.09 -18.21
N GLY A 122 -10.34 -2.99 -17.49
CA GLY A 122 -10.48 -3.17 -16.05
C GLY A 122 -9.36 -2.54 -15.24
N PHE A 123 -8.44 -1.84 -15.90
CA PHE A 123 -7.22 -1.33 -15.33
C PHE A 123 -6.41 -2.42 -14.60
N ASP A 124 -6.32 -3.61 -15.21
CA ASP A 124 -5.37 -4.64 -14.80
C ASP A 124 -3.95 -4.24 -15.26
N PRO A 125 -3.03 -3.87 -14.34
CA PRO A 125 -1.69 -3.42 -14.70
C PRO A 125 -0.77 -4.56 -15.13
N LEU A 126 -1.18 -5.81 -14.89
CA LEU A 126 -0.41 -7.03 -15.12
C LEU A 126 -0.92 -7.84 -16.31
N LEU A 127 -1.90 -7.34 -17.06
CA LEU A 127 -2.50 -8.06 -18.19
C LEU A 127 -1.41 -8.45 -19.20
N SER A 128 -1.35 -9.74 -19.54
CA SER A 128 -0.34 -10.33 -20.42
C SER A 128 -0.91 -10.71 -21.79
N SER A 129 -0.01 -10.82 -22.77
CA SER A 129 -0.34 -11.33 -24.12
C SER A 129 -0.93 -12.74 -24.09
N SER A 130 -0.50 -13.60 -23.15
CA SER A 130 -1.04 -14.94 -22.95
C SER A 130 -2.52 -14.90 -22.55
N GLU A 131 -2.87 -14.05 -21.58
CA GLU A 131 -4.23 -13.90 -21.09
C GLU A 131 -5.16 -13.28 -22.14
N VAL A 132 -4.66 -12.28 -22.88
CA VAL A 132 -5.42 -11.71 -24.01
C VAL A 132 -5.63 -12.74 -25.13
N THR A 133 -4.67 -13.63 -25.36
CA THR A 133 -4.84 -14.72 -26.34
C THR A 133 -5.96 -15.66 -25.91
N GLN A 134 -6.07 -15.99 -24.62
CA GLN A 134 -7.19 -16.81 -24.10
C GLN A 134 -8.56 -16.12 -24.35
N LEU A 135 -8.66 -14.80 -24.18
CA LEU A 135 -9.86 -14.05 -24.55
C LEU A 135 -10.18 -14.15 -26.04
N ILE A 136 -9.16 -14.06 -26.89
CA ILE A 136 -9.30 -14.16 -28.36
C ILE A 136 -9.69 -15.58 -28.80
N ASP A 137 -9.20 -16.62 -28.11
CA ASP A 137 -9.53 -18.01 -28.42
C ASP A 137 -11.03 -18.30 -28.35
N VAL A 138 -11.77 -17.58 -27.49
CA VAL A 138 -13.24 -17.68 -27.44
C VAL A 138 -13.89 -17.26 -28.76
N LEU A 139 -13.34 -16.25 -29.46
CA LEU A 139 -13.82 -15.85 -30.78
C LEU A 139 -13.57 -16.94 -31.82
N ARG A 140 -12.41 -17.61 -31.76
CA ARG A 140 -12.07 -18.71 -32.62
C ARG A 140 -12.98 -19.93 -32.39
N GLN A 141 -13.25 -20.26 -31.13
CA GLN A 141 -14.18 -21.34 -30.74
C GLN A 141 -15.60 -21.06 -31.24
N ARG A 142 -16.00 -19.80 -31.33
CA ARG A 142 -17.27 -19.37 -31.93
C ARG A 142 -17.23 -19.37 -33.47
N GLY A 143 -16.17 -19.83 -34.10
CA GLY A 143 -16.03 -19.94 -35.55
C GLY A 143 -15.81 -18.60 -36.27
N ILE A 144 -15.39 -17.55 -35.57
CA ILE A 144 -15.11 -16.23 -36.15
C ILE A 144 -13.72 -16.26 -36.77
N LYS A 145 -13.64 -16.07 -38.07
CA LYS A 145 -12.40 -15.99 -38.88
C LYS A 145 -12.08 -14.56 -39.32
N SER A 146 -13.10 -13.70 -39.39
CA SER A 146 -12.94 -12.28 -39.72
C SER A 146 -13.95 -11.41 -38.97
N ILE A 147 -13.55 -10.18 -38.71
CA ILE A 147 -14.39 -9.13 -38.09
C ILE A 147 -14.51 -8.00 -39.10
N ASP A 148 -15.73 -7.74 -39.55
CA ASP A 148 -16.09 -6.67 -40.49
C ASP A 148 -16.68 -5.51 -39.67
N GLY A 149 -15.80 -4.78 -38.99
CA GLY A 149 -16.07 -3.70 -38.07
C GLY A 149 -14.83 -3.23 -37.34
N ASP A 150 -15.01 -2.35 -36.39
CA ASP A 150 -13.93 -1.69 -35.63
C ASP A 150 -13.54 -2.47 -34.34
N LEU A 151 -12.31 -2.24 -33.87
CA LEU A 151 -11.92 -2.50 -32.49
C LEU A 151 -12.24 -1.27 -31.66
N LEU A 152 -13.17 -1.41 -30.72
CA LEU A 152 -13.49 -0.37 -29.77
C LEU A 152 -12.78 -0.61 -28.44
N LEU A 153 -12.19 0.41 -27.86
CA LEU A 153 -11.59 0.37 -26.53
C LEU A 153 -12.45 1.20 -25.59
N ASP A 154 -13.10 0.55 -24.65
CA ASP A 154 -13.81 1.23 -23.56
C ASP A 154 -12.86 1.48 -22.39
N LEU A 155 -12.45 2.75 -22.25
CA LEU A 155 -11.54 3.23 -21.22
C LEU A 155 -12.27 4.03 -20.12
N THR A 156 -13.59 3.90 -20.03
CA THR A 156 -14.43 4.72 -19.13
C THR A 156 -14.34 4.31 -17.65
N MET A 157 -13.54 3.31 -17.33
CA MET A 157 -13.25 2.88 -15.96
C MET A 157 -12.68 4.02 -15.09
N LYS A 158 -11.88 4.92 -15.68
CA LYS A 158 -11.32 6.09 -15.02
C LYS A 158 -11.40 7.33 -15.89
N ASP A 159 -11.11 8.51 -15.33
CA ASP A 159 -10.95 9.75 -16.06
C ASP A 159 -9.81 9.69 -17.11
N THR A 160 -9.62 10.78 -17.85
CA THR A 160 -8.62 10.85 -18.92
C THR A 160 -7.25 11.33 -18.46
N LEU A 161 -7.08 11.67 -17.19
CA LEU A 161 -5.79 12.14 -16.67
C LEU A 161 -4.78 11.00 -16.65
N SER A 162 -3.63 11.21 -17.26
CA SER A 162 -2.56 10.22 -17.39
C SER A 162 -1.43 10.37 -16.37
N ARG A 163 -1.48 11.42 -15.55
CA ARG A 163 -0.54 11.67 -14.44
C ARG A 163 -1.33 12.04 -13.19
N GLY A 164 -0.81 11.64 -12.02
CA GLY A 164 -1.36 12.03 -10.72
C GLY A 164 -1.12 13.52 -10.45
N SER A 165 -1.97 14.11 -9.60
CA SER A 165 -1.79 15.49 -9.14
C SER A 165 -0.47 15.63 -8.39
N GLY A 166 0.39 16.57 -8.78
CA GLY A 166 1.69 16.80 -8.15
C GLY A 166 2.79 15.84 -8.59
N TRP A 167 2.59 15.06 -9.67
CA TRP A 167 3.66 14.36 -10.34
C TRP A 167 4.55 15.33 -11.11
N CYS A 168 5.84 15.15 -11.06
CA CYS A 168 6.77 15.98 -11.80
C CYS A 168 6.81 15.58 -13.27
N TRP A 169 7.20 16.53 -14.14
CA TRP A 169 7.24 16.31 -15.60
C TRP A 169 8.37 15.34 -15.98
N ASP A 170 9.41 15.26 -15.18
CA ASP A 170 10.61 14.44 -15.32
C ASP A 170 10.57 13.10 -14.54
N ASP A 171 9.42 12.80 -13.90
CA ASP A 171 9.21 11.48 -13.33
C ASP A 171 9.23 10.42 -14.44
N ASP A 172 10.19 9.49 -14.38
CA ASP A 172 10.32 8.37 -15.30
C ASP A 172 9.38 7.21 -14.89
N ASP A 173 8.10 7.52 -14.71
CA ASP A 173 7.10 6.54 -14.32
C ASP A 173 6.07 6.30 -15.40
N LYS A 174 5.41 5.14 -15.32
CA LYS A 174 4.37 4.76 -16.26
C LYS A 174 3.16 5.68 -16.15
N LEU A 175 2.63 6.12 -17.28
CA LEU A 175 1.41 6.92 -17.33
C LEU A 175 0.22 6.11 -16.79
N ILE A 176 -0.71 6.78 -16.09
CA ILE A 176 -1.94 6.18 -15.55
C ILE A 176 -2.92 5.92 -16.71
N ARG A 177 -2.88 4.74 -17.31
CA ARG A 177 -3.76 4.31 -18.39
C ARG A 177 -4.48 3.03 -18.02
N PRO A 178 -5.77 2.86 -18.34
CA PRO A 178 -6.54 1.69 -17.92
C PRO A 178 -6.29 0.42 -18.75
N LEU A 179 -5.48 0.50 -19.81
CA LEU A 179 -5.08 -0.64 -20.64
C LEU A 179 -3.59 -0.66 -20.84
N TYR A 180 -2.95 -1.67 -20.26
CA TYR A 180 -1.58 -2.09 -20.50
C TYR A 180 -1.57 -3.52 -21.03
N LEU A 181 -0.51 -3.90 -21.75
CA LEU A 181 -0.26 -5.27 -22.16
C LEU A 181 1.24 -5.54 -22.05
N ASP A 182 1.62 -6.57 -21.29
CA ASP A 182 3.03 -6.89 -20.99
C ASP A 182 3.80 -5.66 -20.47
N GLY A 183 3.16 -4.86 -19.61
CA GLY A 183 3.72 -3.64 -19.06
C GLY A 183 3.90 -2.47 -20.03
N LYS A 184 3.32 -2.57 -21.27
CA LYS A 184 3.43 -1.55 -22.33
C LYS A 184 2.08 -0.87 -22.62
N PRO A 185 2.05 0.45 -22.89
CA PRO A 185 0.80 1.18 -23.17
C PRO A 185 0.24 0.98 -24.58
N SER A 186 0.93 0.22 -25.44
CA SER A 186 0.58 -0.01 -26.87
C SER A 186 -0.43 -1.14 -27.06
N PHE A 187 -1.46 -1.23 -26.19
CA PHE A 187 -2.45 -2.30 -26.20
C PHE A 187 -3.09 -2.55 -27.57
N SER A 188 -3.54 -1.51 -28.26
CA SER A 188 -4.29 -1.68 -29.52
C SER A 188 -3.48 -2.36 -30.64
N ALA A 189 -2.23 -1.98 -30.80
CA ALA A 189 -1.34 -2.57 -31.80
C ALA A 189 -1.01 -4.04 -31.45
N ALA A 190 -0.75 -4.30 -30.17
CA ALA A 190 -0.48 -5.65 -29.69
C ALA A 190 -1.72 -6.55 -29.83
N PHE A 191 -2.92 -6.08 -29.45
CA PHE A 191 -4.18 -6.82 -29.60
C PHE A 191 -4.48 -7.19 -31.05
N ARG A 192 -4.33 -6.25 -31.99
CA ARG A 192 -4.46 -6.53 -33.44
C ARG A 192 -3.46 -7.58 -33.93
N THR A 193 -2.25 -7.55 -33.40
CA THR A 193 -1.23 -8.56 -33.73
C THR A 193 -1.61 -9.93 -33.20
N LEU A 194 -2.15 -10.02 -31.97
CA LEU A 194 -2.62 -11.26 -31.38
C LEU A 194 -3.83 -11.82 -32.15
N LEU A 195 -4.81 -10.99 -32.53
CA LEU A 195 -5.93 -11.41 -33.39
C LEU A 195 -5.44 -12.06 -34.66
N ARG A 196 -4.49 -11.41 -35.38
CA ARG A 196 -3.92 -11.94 -36.63
C ARG A 196 -3.17 -13.25 -36.39
N LYS A 197 -2.39 -13.36 -35.31
CA LYS A 197 -1.69 -14.61 -34.95
C LYS A 197 -2.67 -15.75 -34.63
N SER A 198 -3.83 -15.44 -34.11
CA SER A 198 -4.93 -16.38 -33.83
C SER A 198 -5.77 -16.70 -35.09
N GLY A 199 -5.39 -16.22 -36.26
CA GLY A 199 -6.08 -16.47 -37.53
C GLY A 199 -7.35 -15.64 -37.71
N ILE A 200 -7.53 -14.55 -36.98
CA ILE A 200 -8.73 -13.66 -37.06
C ILE A 200 -8.30 -12.36 -37.76
N GLN A 201 -8.95 -12.06 -38.91
CA GLN A 201 -8.72 -10.80 -39.62
C GLN A 201 -9.65 -9.72 -39.11
N LEU A 202 -9.10 -8.58 -38.65
CA LEU A 202 -9.84 -7.40 -38.30
C LEU A 202 -9.73 -6.35 -39.40
N LYS A 203 -10.83 -6.00 -40.09
CA LYS A 203 -10.85 -5.09 -41.24
C LYS A 203 -10.88 -3.61 -40.83
N GLY A 204 -11.62 -3.29 -39.75
CA GLY A 204 -11.83 -1.92 -39.30
C GLY A 204 -10.66 -1.28 -38.55
N ARG A 205 -10.90 -0.09 -38.05
CA ARG A 205 -9.92 0.73 -37.31
C ARG A 205 -10.04 0.50 -35.79
N THR A 206 -9.11 1.05 -35.03
CA THR A 206 -9.23 1.12 -33.56
C THR A 206 -9.78 2.49 -33.17
N ARG A 207 -10.78 2.50 -32.30
CA ARG A 207 -11.42 3.73 -31.77
C ARG A 207 -11.63 3.61 -30.27
N GLN A 208 -11.64 4.73 -29.56
CA GLN A 208 -12.07 4.78 -28.16
C GLN A 208 -13.56 5.12 -28.10
N ARG A 209 -14.34 4.22 -27.51
CA ARG A 209 -15.79 4.40 -27.32
C ARG A 209 -16.24 3.65 -26.07
N THR A 210 -17.23 4.20 -25.37
CA THR A 210 -17.94 3.52 -24.30
C THR A 210 -18.62 2.27 -24.84
N LEU A 211 -18.67 1.20 -24.01
CA LEU A 211 -19.34 -0.04 -24.31
C LEU A 211 -20.80 0.21 -24.72
N PRO A 212 -21.23 -0.20 -25.92
CA PRO A 212 -22.62 -0.04 -26.35
C PRO A 212 -23.57 -0.84 -25.46
N LYS A 213 -24.78 -0.29 -25.23
CA LYS A 213 -25.83 -1.04 -24.56
C LYS A 213 -26.25 -2.24 -25.44
N GLY A 214 -26.27 -3.42 -24.85
CA GLY A 214 -26.64 -4.64 -25.56
C GLY A 214 -25.47 -5.39 -26.20
N ALA A 215 -24.23 -4.87 -26.15
CA ALA A 215 -23.06 -5.65 -26.55
C ALA A 215 -22.93 -6.93 -25.70
N GLU A 216 -22.73 -8.06 -26.36
CA GLU A 216 -22.59 -9.38 -25.70
C GLU A 216 -21.19 -9.51 -25.07
N CYS A 217 -21.13 -9.79 -23.77
CA CYS A 217 -19.87 -10.19 -23.12
C CYS A 217 -19.56 -11.64 -23.53
N VAL A 218 -18.50 -11.83 -24.31
CA VAL A 218 -18.12 -13.16 -24.81
C VAL A 218 -17.01 -13.82 -24.02
N ALA A 219 -16.20 -13.01 -23.34
CA ALA A 219 -15.14 -13.48 -22.44
C ALA A 219 -14.76 -12.38 -21.44
N GLU A 220 -14.31 -12.77 -20.28
CA GLU A 220 -13.79 -11.86 -19.26
C GLU A 220 -12.58 -12.50 -18.59
N PHE A 221 -11.47 -11.76 -18.51
CA PHE A 221 -10.34 -12.11 -17.69
C PHE A 221 -10.46 -11.43 -16.32
N GLN A 222 -10.20 -12.17 -15.26
CA GLN A 222 -10.35 -11.71 -13.88
C GLN A 222 -9.03 -11.91 -13.12
N ARG A 223 -8.40 -10.80 -12.68
CA ARG A 223 -7.19 -10.82 -11.86
C ARG A 223 -7.53 -10.59 -10.40
N PRO A 224 -7.18 -11.49 -9.47
CA PRO A 224 -7.33 -11.27 -8.04
C PRO A 224 -6.56 -10.03 -7.57
N ILE A 225 -7.12 -9.28 -6.63
CA ILE A 225 -6.47 -8.10 -6.05
C ILE A 225 -5.11 -8.45 -5.41
N ALA A 226 -5.00 -9.62 -4.79
CA ALA A 226 -3.77 -10.10 -4.16
C ALA A 226 -2.59 -10.16 -5.13
N ASP A 227 -2.84 -10.55 -6.41
CA ASP A 227 -1.80 -10.59 -7.46
C ASP A 227 -1.26 -9.19 -7.78
N VAL A 228 -2.10 -8.14 -7.69
CA VAL A 228 -1.71 -6.74 -7.93
C VAL A 228 -1.06 -6.14 -6.69
N LEU A 229 -1.54 -6.47 -5.49
CA LEU A 229 -0.94 -6.01 -4.24
C LEU A 229 0.50 -6.51 -4.07
N LYS A 230 0.81 -7.69 -4.55
CA LYS A 230 2.16 -8.28 -4.41
C LYS A 230 3.25 -7.41 -5.07
N PRO A 231 3.25 -7.11 -6.39
CA PRO A 231 4.23 -6.20 -6.98
C PRO A 231 4.08 -4.75 -6.47
N MET A 232 2.86 -4.29 -6.17
CA MET A 232 2.61 -2.98 -5.58
C MET A 232 3.41 -2.78 -4.28
N MET A 233 3.42 -3.76 -3.41
CA MET A 233 4.04 -3.67 -2.09
C MET A 233 5.48 -4.17 -2.10
N LYS A 234 5.76 -5.38 -2.65
CA LYS A 234 7.10 -5.99 -2.69
C LYS A 234 8.09 -5.17 -3.50
N GLU A 235 7.72 -4.82 -4.74
CA GLU A 235 8.59 -4.10 -5.69
C GLU A 235 8.31 -2.59 -5.72
N SER A 236 7.29 -2.15 -4.96
CA SER A 236 6.86 -0.75 -4.93
C SER A 236 6.35 -0.22 -6.27
N ASP A 237 5.74 -1.09 -7.12
CA ASP A 237 5.24 -0.70 -8.45
C ASP A 237 4.15 0.36 -8.34
N ASN A 238 4.40 1.52 -8.97
CA ASN A 238 3.49 2.67 -8.90
C ASN A 238 2.25 2.47 -9.78
N LEU A 239 2.38 1.80 -10.95
CA LEU A 239 1.23 1.54 -11.80
C LEU A 239 0.22 0.61 -11.11
N CYS A 240 0.72 -0.42 -10.41
CA CYS A 240 -0.13 -1.29 -9.59
C CYS A 240 -0.85 -0.50 -8.49
N ALA A 241 -0.16 0.44 -7.85
CA ALA A 241 -0.76 1.28 -6.81
C ALA A 241 -1.85 2.20 -7.36
N GLU A 242 -1.60 2.86 -8.50
CA GLU A 242 -2.61 3.68 -9.15
C GLU A 242 -3.78 2.83 -9.67
N ALA A 243 -3.51 1.63 -10.16
CA ALA A 243 -4.57 0.73 -10.58
C ALA A 243 -5.50 0.37 -9.40
N VAL A 244 -4.96 0.01 -8.23
CA VAL A 244 -5.74 -0.25 -7.01
C VAL A 244 -6.49 1.01 -6.55
N PHE A 245 -5.83 2.17 -6.56
CA PHE A 245 -6.43 3.45 -6.19
C PHE A 245 -7.62 3.81 -7.08
N TYR A 246 -7.52 3.58 -8.38
CA TYR A 246 -8.64 3.83 -9.31
C TYR A 246 -9.73 2.74 -9.24
N GLN A 247 -9.47 1.54 -8.67
CA GLN A 247 -10.56 0.61 -8.32
C GLN A 247 -11.43 1.18 -7.20
N LEU A 248 -10.82 1.88 -6.21
CA LEU A 248 -11.59 2.62 -5.19
C LEU A 248 -12.49 3.67 -5.86
N ALA A 249 -11.95 4.44 -6.82
CA ALA A 249 -12.74 5.42 -7.55
C ALA A 249 -13.90 4.78 -8.32
N ALA A 250 -13.66 3.66 -9.00
CA ALA A 250 -14.65 2.93 -9.78
C ALA A 250 -15.76 2.32 -8.93
N HIS A 251 -15.52 2.06 -7.63
CA HIS A 251 -16.54 1.61 -6.67
C HIS A 251 -17.72 2.60 -6.58
N SER A 252 -17.49 3.89 -6.86
CA SER A 252 -18.56 4.89 -6.96
C SER A 252 -19.55 4.64 -8.10
N GLN A 253 -19.27 3.71 -9.01
CA GLN A 253 -20.01 3.38 -10.22
C GLN A 253 -20.20 4.57 -11.18
N LYS A 254 -19.50 5.67 -10.97
CA LYS A 254 -19.51 6.81 -11.87
C LYS A 254 -18.67 6.53 -13.11
N PRO A 255 -19.17 6.80 -14.32
CA PRO A 255 -18.34 6.75 -15.50
C PRO A 255 -17.19 7.74 -15.37
N ARG A 256 -15.98 7.31 -15.74
CA ARG A 256 -14.77 8.15 -15.67
C ARG A 256 -14.50 8.68 -14.26
N ALA A 257 -14.66 7.82 -13.25
CA ALA A 257 -14.35 8.16 -11.88
C ALA A 257 -12.91 8.70 -11.76
N SER A 258 -12.76 9.76 -10.98
CA SER A 258 -11.49 10.48 -10.81
C SER A 258 -10.81 10.12 -9.48
N ALA A 259 -9.58 10.56 -9.30
CA ALA A 259 -8.86 10.46 -8.05
C ALA A 259 -9.65 11.00 -6.84
N LYS A 260 -10.53 12.01 -7.06
CA LYS A 260 -11.36 12.57 -5.98
C LYS A 260 -12.33 11.55 -5.37
N GLU A 261 -12.88 10.65 -6.19
CA GLU A 261 -13.75 9.59 -5.70
C GLU A 261 -12.96 8.58 -4.84
N ALA A 262 -11.74 8.20 -5.24
CA ALA A 262 -10.88 7.34 -4.45
C ALA A 262 -10.53 7.97 -3.09
N VAL A 263 -10.15 9.26 -3.10
CA VAL A 263 -9.82 10.00 -1.87
C VAL A 263 -11.00 10.04 -0.89
N LYS A 264 -12.25 10.10 -1.36
CA LYS A 264 -13.42 10.05 -0.47
C LYS A 264 -13.48 8.75 0.34
N TYR A 265 -13.20 7.61 -0.29
CA TYR A 265 -13.19 6.33 0.42
C TYR A 265 -12.01 6.20 1.38
N ILE A 266 -10.83 6.73 1.01
CA ILE A 266 -9.69 6.80 1.92
C ILE A 266 -10.02 7.67 3.13
N ASN A 267 -10.59 8.85 2.91
CA ASN A 267 -10.98 9.76 3.99
C ASN A 267 -12.01 9.11 4.92
N ALA A 268 -13.01 8.42 4.35
CA ALA A 268 -14.01 7.70 5.14
C ALA A 268 -13.39 6.61 6.03
N LEU A 269 -12.39 5.88 5.53
CA LEU A 269 -11.65 4.92 6.35
C LEU A 269 -10.87 5.64 7.47
N ILE A 270 -10.15 6.72 7.15
CA ILE A 270 -9.39 7.50 8.12
C ILE A 270 -10.30 8.00 9.26
N ASP A 271 -11.47 8.56 8.91
CA ASP A 271 -12.45 9.01 9.91
C ASP A 271 -13.00 7.84 10.73
N SER A 272 -13.23 6.68 10.11
CA SER A 272 -13.76 5.49 10.79
C SER A 272 -12.82 4.86 11.82
N ILE A 273 -11.50 5.06 11.66
CA ILE A 273 -10.49 4.57 12.61
C ILE A 273 -10.13 5.58 13.70
N GLY A 274 -10.95 6.64 13.85
CA GLY A 274 -10.86 7.61 14.94
C GLY A 274 -9.91 8.78 14.68
N LEU A 275 -9.51 9.00 13.43
CA LEU A 275 -8.70 10.15 13.00
C LEU A 275 -9.55 11.16 12.22
N HIS A 276 -8.99 12.34 11.91
CA HIS A 276 -9.66 13.36 11.11
C HIS A 276 -9.01 13.49 9.74
N ALA A 277 -9.69 12.99 8.70
CA ALA A 277 -9.16 12.97 7.34
C ALA A 277 -8.74 14.36 6.82
N ALA A 278 -9.38 15.43 7.29
CA ALA A 278 -9.04 16.81 6.91
C ALA A 278 -7.62 17.24 7.35
N HIS A 279 -6.99 16.52 8.28
CA HIS A 279 -5.61 16.78 8.69
C HIS A 279 -4.56 16.26 7.70
N TYR A 280 -4.96 15.45 6.71
CA TYR A 280 -4.04 14.81 5.77
C TYR A 280 -4.35 15.23 4.34
N ARG A 281 -3.38 15.08 3.47
CA ARG A 281 -3.59 15.29 2.04
C ARG A 281 -3.16 14.04 1.28
N ILE A 282 -4.12 13.39 0.65
CA ILE A 282 -3.90 12.26 -0.24
C ILE A 282 -4.11 12.74 -1.68
N ALA A 283 -3.08 12.62 -2.51
CA ALA A 283 -3.08 13.13 -3.87
C ALA A 283 -3.07 12.02 -4.93
N ASP A 284 -2.47 10.85 -4.60
CA ASP A 284 -2.39 9.68 -5.46
C ASP A 284 -2.38 8.37 -4.64
N GLY A 285 -2.36 7.24 -5.33
CA GLY A 285 -2.31 5.92 -4.70
C GLY A 285 -0.90 5.42 -4.42
N SER A 286 0.09 5.92 -5.14
CA SER A 286 1.47 5.39 -5.15
C SER A 286 2.42 6.08 -4.17
N GLY A 287 2.15 7.35 -3.84
CA GLY A 287 3.06 8.20 -3.07
C GLY A 287 4.14 8.87 -3.92
N LEU A 288 4.00 8.85 -5.24
CA LEU A 288 4.89 9.58 -6.15
C LEU A 288 4.65 11.09 -6.06
N SER A 289 3.41 11.48 -5.85
CA SER A 289 3.03 12.89 -5.70
C SER A 289 3.73 13.55 -4.52
N LEU A 290 4.35 14.69 -4.78
CA LEU A 290 4.91 15.56 -3.74
C LEU A 290 3.83 16.25 -2.89
N TYR A 291 2.56 16.12 -3.26
CA TYR A 291 1.42 16.72 -2.55
C TYR A 291 0.78 15.77 -1.53
N ASN A 292 1.28 14.54 -1.38
CA ASN A 292 0.88 13.69 -0.28
C ASN A 292 1.50 14.21 1.03
N TYR A 293 0.66 14.41 2.05
CA TYR A 293 1.06 14.77 3.40
C TYR A 293 0.30 13.90 4.40
N ALA A 294 1.03 13.19 5.22
CA ALA A 294 0.51 12.30 6.24
C ALA A 294 1.44 12.27 7.46
N THR A 295 0.96 11.73 8.56
CA THR A 295 1.73 11.64 9.82
C THR A 295 2.13 10.18 10.10
N PRO A 296 3.21 9.93 10.85
CA PRO A 296 3.51 8.59 11.37
C PRO A 296 2.34 7.95 12.14
N GLU A 297 1.59 8.76 12.92
CA GLU A 297 0.40 8.32 13.64
C GLU A 297 -0.65 7.71 12.70
N LEU A 298 -0.97 8.36 11.57
CA LEU A 298 -1.92 7.82 10.58
C LEU A 298 -1.53 6.39 10.15
N PHE A 299 -0.24 6.16 9.91
CA PHE A 299 0.25 4.84 9.52
C PHE A 299 0.16 3.83 10.64
N GLY A 300 0.48 4.24 11.88
CA GLY A 300 0.29 3.39 13.06
C GLY A 300 -1.16 2.94 13.23
N HIS A 301 -2.11 3.87 13.12
CA HIS A 301 -3.53 3.56 13.20
C HIS A 301 -4.03 2.66 12.06
N LEU A 302 -3.59 2.90 10.82
CA LEU A 302 -3.94 2.05 9.68
C LEU A 302 -3.37 0.63 9.82
N LEU A 303 -2.12 0.50 10.25
CA LEU A 303 -1.49 -0.81 10.49
C LEU A 303 -2.18 -1.56 11.62
N ARG A 304 -2.49 -0.88 12.74
CA ARG A 304 -3.27 -1.44 13.84
C ARG A 304 -4.65 -1.91 13.37
N TYR A 305 -5.36 -1.07 12.59
CA TYR A 305 -6.64 -1.42 11.99
C TYR A 305 -6.53 -2.65 11.09
N ALA A 306 -5.55 -2.67 10.16
CA ALA A 306 -5.35 -3.80 9.26
C ALA A 306 -5.06 -5.10 10.01
N TYR A 307 -4.24 -5.04 11.06
CA TYR A 307 -3.91 -6.21 11.88
C TYR A 307 -5.14 -6.79 12.59
N ARG A 308 -6.05 -5.93 13.04
CA ARG A 308 -7.27 -6.32 13.79
C ARG A 308 -8.48 -6.63 12.90
N THR A 309 -8.33 -6.50 11.59
CA THR A 309 -9.42 -6.74 10.63
C THR A 309 -9.13 -8.01 9.84
N PRO A 310 -9.70 -9.19 10.24
CA PRO A 310 -9.39 -10.48 9.62
C PRO A 310 -9.49 -10.52 8.10
N PRO A 311 -10.48 -9.88 7.43
CA PRO A 311 -10.55 -9.86 5.96
C PRO A 311 -9.44 -9.02 5.29
N VAL A 312 -8.74 -8.15 6.04
CA VAL A 312 -7.69 -7.27 5.49
C VAL A 312 -6.29 -7.86 5.69
N LEU A 313 -6.06 -8.43 6.88
CA LEU A 313 -4.72 -8.81 7.32
C LEU A 313 -3.99 -9.79 6.39
N PRO A 314 -4.56 -10.94 5.97
CA PRO A 314 -3.80 -11.95 5.25
C PRO A 314 -3.20 -11.41 3.96
N ALA A 315 -4.02 -10.89 3.05
CA ALA A 315 -3.57 -10.36 1.76
C ALA A 315 -2.64 -9.14 1.92
N PHE A 316 -2.91 -8.27 2.90
CA PHE A 316 -2.06 -7.12 3.19
C PHE A 316 -0.69 -7.55 3.72
N TYR A 317 -0.66 -8.39 4.76
CA TYR A 317 0.57 -8.82 5.41
C TYR A 317 1.51 -9.61 4.47
N GLU A 318 0.96 -10.54 3.70
CA GLU A 318 1.71 -11.31 2.70
C GLU A 318 2.30 -10.43 1.59
N SER A 319 1.64 -9.31 1.26
CA SER A 319 2.12 -8.37 0.25
C SER A 319 3.32 -7.54 0.72
N LEU A 320 3.57 -7.39 2.03
CA LEU A 320 4.65 -6.58 2.57
C LEU A 320 6.04 -7.18 2.26
N PRO A 321 7.04 -6.36 1.87
CA PRO A 321 8.44 -6.77 1.85
C PRO A 321 8.92 -7.32 3.19
N ILE A 322 9.78 -8.34 3.14
CA ILE A 322 10.35 -8.98 4.32
C ILE A 322 11.84 -8.63 4.41
N TYR A 323 12.26 -8.10 5.55
CA TYR A 323 13.63 -7.64 5.80
C TYR A 323 14.65 -8.78 5.61
N GLY A 324 15.69 -8.51 4.84
CA GLY A 324 16.74 -9.47 4.50
C GLY A 324 16.29 -10.65 3.63
N LYS A 325 15.04 -10.65 3.08
CA LYS A 325 14.51 -11.77 2.32
C LYS A 325 14.01 -11.37 0.93
N ASP A 326 13.06 -10.45 0.84
CA ASP A 326 12.42 -10.14 -0.45
C ASP A 326 12.07 -8.66 -0.63
N GLY A 327 11.60 -8.32 -1.82
CA GLY A 327 11.14 -7.01 -2.20
C GLY A 327 12.20 -5.93 -1.98
N THR A 328 11.76 -4.72 -1.66
CA THR A 328 12.63 -3.55 -1.42
C THR A 328 13.47 -3.66 -0.15
N LEU A 329 13.20 -4.62 0.73
CA LEU A 329 13.97 -4.89 1.95
C LEU A 329 14.99 -6.02 1.79
N ARG A 330 15.07 -6.69 0.64
CA ARG A 330 15.91 -7.89 0.40
C ARG A 330 17.38 -7.69 0.72
N LYS A 331 17.93 -6.51 0.43
CA LYS A 331 19.37 -6.21 0.59
C LYS A 331 19.71 -5.54 1.93
N ARG A 332 18.72 -5.32 2.81
CA ARG A 332 18.95 -4.71 4.13
C ARG A 332 19.40 -5.79 5.12
N ASN A 333 20.48 -5.52 5.85
CA ASN A 333 21.13 -6.49 6.75
C ASN A 333 21.82 -5.86 7.98
N LEU A 334 21.62 -4.54 8.22
CA LEU A 334 22.24 -3.83 9.35
C LEU A 334 21.51 -4.05 10.68
N ALA A 335 20.37 -4.75 10.67
CA ALA A 335 19.60 -5.11 11.86
C ALA A 335 19.42 -6.64 11.88
N PRO A 336 20.36 -7.42 12.46
CA PRO A 336 20.32 -8.88 12.44
C PRO A 336 19.02 -9.49 12.99
N HIS A 337 18.48 -8.93 14.08
CA HIS A 337 17.23 -9.40 14.70
C HIS A 337 15.98 -9.05 13.89
N ALA A 338 16.09 -8.11 12.95
CA ALA A 338 15.01 -7.76 12.01
C ALA A 338 14.90 -8.74 10.83
N ILE A 339 15.94 -9.55 10.55
CA ILE A 339 15.97 -10.48 9.41
C ILE A 339 14.83 -11.48 9.50
N ARG A 340 13.97 -11.54 8.46
CA ARG A 340 12.75 -12.37 8.37
C ARG A 340 11.68 -12.09 9.44
N ASN A 341 11.94 -11.15 10.35
CA ASN A 341 11.03 -10.72 11.40
C ASN A 341 10.22 -9.51 10.94
N VAL A 342 10.87 -8.51 10.34
CA VAL A 342 10.22 -7.26 9.93
C VAL A 342 9.54 -7.43 8.58
N HIS A 343 8.24 -7.11 8.55
CA HIS A 343 7.38 -7.03 7.36
C HIS A 343 6.96 -5.57 7.16
N ALA A 344 7.56 -4.84 6.21
CA ALA A 344 7.33 -3.40 6.12
C ALA A 344 7.42 -2.86 4.69
N LYS A 345 6.63 -1.81 4.43
CA LYS A 345 6.69 -1.04 3.19
C LYS A 345 7.72 0.08 3.33
N THR A 346 8.59 0.19 2.34
CA THR A 346 9.54 1.30 2.19
C THR A 346 8.95 2.44 1.37
N GLY A 347 9.37 3.66 1.66
CA GLY A 347 9.13 4.81 0.80
C GLY A 347 10.41 5.61 0.57
N SER A 348 10.60 6.12 -0.65
CA SER A 348 11.77 6.91 -0.99
C SER A 348 11.45 7.85 -2.15
N VAL A 349 11.69 9.12 -1.94
CA VAL A 349 11.80 10.16 -2.97
C VAL A 349 12.98 11.04 -2.59
N THR A 350 13.39 11.97 -3.44
CA THR A 350 14.48 12.89 -3.14
C THR A 350 14.31 13.55 -1.77
N GLY A 351 15.28 13.39 -0.90
CA GLY A 351 15.28 13.95 0.44
C GLY A 351 14.40 13.23 1.47
N VAL A 352 13.76 12.10 1.12
CA VAL A 352 12.81 11.37 1.98
C VAL A 352 13.15 9.89 2.03
N SER A 353 13.08 9.29 3.22
CA SER A 353 13.12 7.84 3.45
C SER A 353 12.09 7.50 4.51
N THR A 354 11.14 6.62 4.18
CA THR A 354 10.07 6.19 5.09
C THR A 354 9.98 4.67 5.17
N LEU A 355 9.51 4.18 6.30
CA LEU A 355 9.31 2.76 6.55
C LEU A 355 8.10 2.59 7.49
N ALA A 356 7.17 1.69 7.14
CA ALA A 356 6.01 1.41 7.97
C ALA A 356 5.59 -0.06 7.85
N GLY A 357 5.30 -0.72 8.98
CA GLY A 357 4.97 -2.15 8.99
C GLY A 357 4.95 -2.75 10.38
N TYR A 358 5.31 -4.02 10.46
CA TYR A 358 5.24 -4.83 11.66
C TYR A 358 6.57 -5.50 11.98
N CYS A 359 6.80 -5.74 13.26
CA CYS A 359 7.87 -6.60 13.75
C CYS A 359 7.42 -7.32 15.02
N THR A 360 8.18 -8.37 15.39
CA THR A 360 7.99 -9.07 16.65
C THR A 360 9.20 -8.79 17.55
N THR A 361 8.96 -8.41 18.82
CA THR A 361 10.02 -8.21 19.82
C THR A 361 10.65 -9.54 20.22
N ALA A 362 11.78 -9.49 20.93
CA ALA A 362 12.42 -10.67 21.49
C ALA A 362 11.53 -11.46 22.47
N HIS A 363 10.52 -10.83 23.08
CA HIS A 363 9.55 -11.47 23.98
C HIS A 363 8.27 -11.91 23.29
N GLY A 364 8.19 -11.78 21.94
CA GLY A 364 7.05 -12.25 21.16
C GLY A 364 5.92 -11.23 21.01
N HIS A 365 6.04 -10.00 21.51
CA HIS A 365 5.06 -8.95 21.29
C HIS A 365 5.09 -8.49 19.84
N ILE A 366 3.91 -8.25 19.28
CA ILE A 366 3.76 -7.75 17.92
C ILE A 366 3.65 -6.24 17.96
N LEU A 367 4.60 -5.57 17.32
CA LEU A 367 4.59 -4.11 17.16
C LEU A 367 4.18 -3.73 15.75
N CYS A 368 3.42 -2.64 15.61
CA CYS A 368 3.38 -1.88 14.36
C CYS A 368 4.12 -0.57 14.51
N PHE A 369 4.77 -0.13 13.44
CA PHE A 369 5.61 1.06 13.47
C PHE A 369 5.53 1.88 12.18
N ALA A 370 5.79 3.17 12.29
CA ALA A 370 6.04 4.09 11.18
C ALA A 370 7.23 4.98 11.52
N ILE A 371 8.23 5.04 10.62
CA ILE A 371 9.46 5.82 10.78
C ILE A 371 9.65 6.65 9.51
N PHE A 372 9.50 7.97 9.63
CA PHE A 372 9.59 8.90 8.51
C PHE A 372 10.77 9.83 8.71
N ASN A 373 11.70 9.83 7.76
CA ASN A 373 12.83 10.74 7.73
C ASN A 373 12.73 11.62 6.48
N GLN A 374 12.93 12.93 6.61
CA GLN A 374 12.99 13.86 5.50
C GLN A 374 14.01 14.98 5.74
N GLY A 375 14.35 15.75 4.69
CA GLY A 375 15.48 16.67 4.73
C GLY A 375 16.82 15.95 4.59
N LEU A 376 16.84 14.77 3.97
CA LEU A 376 18.02 13.94 3.81
C LEU A 376 18.79 14.32 2.54
N ILE A 377 20.12 14.52 2.64
CA ILE A 377 20.98 14.64 1.45
C ILE A 377 21.03 13.30 0.71
N ARG A 378 21.11 12.19 1.45
CA ARG A 378 21.14 10.84 0.89
C ARG A 378 20.13 9.96 1.61
N ALA A 379 19.23 9.34 0.88
CA ALA A 379 18.22 8.41 1.45
C ALA A 379 18.86 7.21 2.19
N ALA A 380 20.11 6.87 1.87
CA ALA A 380 20.87 5.82 2.56
C ALA A 380 21.05 6.11 4.07
N HIS A 381 21.23 7.38 4.46
CA HIS A 381 21.38 7.76 5.87
C HIS A 381 20.06 7.51 6.64
N GLY A 382 18.91 7.86 6.04
CA GLY A 382 17.61 7.54 6.62
C GLY A 382 17.39 6.02 6.75
N ARG A 383 17.82 5.24 5.75
CA ARG A 383 17.72 3.77 5.83
C ARG A 383 18.59 3.20 6.95
N ALA A 384 19.82 3.68 7.10
CA ALA A 384 20.70 3.23 8.18
C ALA A 384 20.13 3.60 9.57
N PHE A 385 19.52 4.78 9.71
CA PHE A 385 18.81 5.17 10.93
C PHE A 385 17.62 4.21 11.20
N GLN A 386 16.80 3.94 10.20
CA GLN A 386 15.69 2.99 10.32
C GLN A 386 16.17 1.60 10.73
N ASP A 387 17.30 1.11 10.22
CA ASP A 387 17.86 -0.18 10.61
C ASP A 387 18.24 -0.22 12.09
N ARG A 388 18.78 0.86 12.65
CA ARG A 388 19.06 0.94 14.09
C ARG A 388 17.78 0.95 14.93
N VAL A 389 16.74 1.65 14.46
CA VAL A 389 15.42 1.60 15.10
C VAL A 389 14.87 0.17 15.08
N LEU A 390 14.92 -0.51 13.93
CA LEU A 390 14.45 -1.90 13.83
C LEU A 390 15.22 -2.84 14.77
N GLU A 391 16.54 -2.67 14.87
CA GLU A 391 17.34 -3.45 15.81
C GLU A 391 16.93 -3.18 17.26
N ALA A 392 16.67 -1.93 17.62
CA ALA A 392 16.18 -1.57 18.96
C ALA A 392 14.82 -2.21 19.27
N LEU A 393 13.92 -2.33 18.28
CA LEU A 393 12.59 -2.92 18.44
C LEU A 393 12.62 -4.45 18.52
N THR A 394 13.58 -5.11 17.86
CA THR A 394 13.56 -6.57 17.65
C THR A 394 14.57 -7.32 18.51
N SER A 395 15.67 -6.68 18.96
CA SER A 395 16.68 -7.33 19.78
C SER A 395 16.30 -7.40 21.26
N GLY A 396 16.72 -8.45 21.94
CA GLY A 396 16.62 -8.60 23.38
C GLY A 396 17.81 -8.05 24.17
N LEU A 397 18.83 -7.51 23.48
CA LEU A 397 20.09 -7.09 24.08
C LEU A 397 19.97 -5.74 24.81
N PRO A 398 20.76 -5.52 25.91
CA PRO A 398 20.89 -4.20 26.54
C PRO A 398 21.42 -3.14 25.59
N ALA A 399 21.02 -1.88 25.79
CA ALA A 399 21.41 -0.75 24.91
C ALA A 399 22.94 -0.55 24.77
N ALA A 400 23.73 -1.01 25.74
CA ALA A 400 25.21 -0.93 25.72
C ALA A 400 25.85 -1.83 24.65
N GLU A 401 25.13 -2.80 24.11
CA GLU A 401 25.65 -3.78 23.13
C GLU A 401 25.25 -3.47 21.68
N VAL A 402 24.51 -2.37 21.42
CA VAL A 402 24.25 -1.93 20.05
C VAL A 402 25.55 -1.34 19.48
N PRO A 403 26.20 -1.95 18.48
CA PRO A 403 27.49 -1.48 17.99
C PRO A 403 27.39 -0.05 17.48
N GLN A 404 28.17 0.86 18.06
CA GLN A 404 28.36 2.24 17.55
C GLN A 404 29.15 2.30 16.23
N GLU A 405 29.69 1.18 15.76
CA GLU A 405 30.64 1.13 14.64
C GLU A 405 30.02 1.22 13.24
N ALA A 406 28.71 1.40 13.09
CA ALA A 406 28.10 1.68 11.78
C ALA A 406 28.06 3.19 11.44
N ILE A 407 28.89 4.02 12.04
CA ILE A 407 29.16 5.38 11.55
C ILE A 407 29.98 5.22 10.28
N VAL A 408 29.32 5.29 9.15
CA VAL A 408 29.96 5.35 7.83
C VAL A 408 30.99 6.49 7.89
N ASP A 409 32.26 6.14 7.79
CA ASP A 409 33.36 7.10 7.61
C ASP A 409 33.04 7.99 6.40
N THR A 410 32.60 9.21 6.68
CA THR A 410 32.18 10.19 5.66
C THR A 410 33.36 10.76 4.87
N ASN A 411 34.62 10.34 5.15
CA ASN A 411 35.84 10.87 4.54
C ASN A 411 36.32 10.09 3.31
N LYS A 412 35.65 8.98 2.92
CA LYS A 412 35.94 8.34 1.64
C LYS A 412 34.86 8.68 0.61
N VAL A 413 34.86 9.91 0.15
CA VAL A 413 34.14 10.33 -1.07
C VAL A 413 35.15 10.37 -2.20
N GLU A 414 35.17 9.31 -3.01
CA GLU A 414 35.68 9.42 -4.38
C GLU A 414 34.70 10.30 -5.18
N THR A 415 35.22 11.43 -5.60
CA THR A 415 34.63 12.35 -6.57
C THR A 415 34.59 11.67 -7.93
N THR A 416 33.44 11.12 -8.33
CA THR A 416 33.13 10.90 -9.75
C THR A 416 31.75 11.48 -10.01
N TRP A 417 31.77 12.46 -10.91
CA TRP A 417 30.62 13.22 -11.43
C TRP A 417 29.76 12.35 -12.32
#